data_b1d96f0e6237e7bf61ce8bbc926cb5da
#
_entry.id   b1d96f0e6237e7bf61ce8bbc926cb5da
#
_cell.length_a   1.000
_cell.length_b   1.000
_cell.length_c   1.000
_cell.angle_alpha   90.00
_cell.angle_beta   90.00
_cell.angle_gamma   90.00
#
_symmetry.space_group_name_H-M   'P 1'
#
loop_
_entity.id
_entity.type
_entity.pdbx_description
1 polymer ?
#
loop_
_entity_poly.entity_id
_entity_poly.type
_entity_poly.pdbx_seq_one_letter_code
_entity_poly.pdbx_strand_id
1 'polypeptide(L)'
;MKKELHLSFLKAKKLNHQANSERALILRQQYGMKMLEMLQHNRRILNVDETWVNETSFIRRAWAKRDGSGNTILSRVSPRISMITAIDTDGRVWFALSHANTDSKMMALFLHSLTEAMDTEIPGYSDSITILSDNAKYHQSQETRDVIKALGIRLIFSGPYSYSSAVAEYLFGGLKTSEINPDHLPTTKR
;
A
#
# COMPACT_ATOMS: atom_id res chain seq x y z
N MET A 1 -1.07 38.76 -11.33
CA MET A 1 -0.49 38.20 -10.09
C MET A 1 -0.20 36.71 -10.17
N LYS A 2 -1.14 35.79 -10.52
CA LYS A 2 -0.85 34.33 -10.58
C LYS A 2 0.19 33.92 -11.64
N LYS A 3 0.20 34.58 -12.81
CA LYS A 3 1.11 34.24 -13.91
C LYS A 3 2.52 34.85 -13.76
N GLU A 4 2.62 35.99 -13.13
CA GLU A 4 3.90 36.73 -12.98
C GLU A 4 4.74 36.24 -11.79
N LEU A 5 4.10 35.72 -10.75
CA LEU A 5 4.80 35.25 -9.54
C LEU A 5 4.93 33.73 -9.44
N HIS A 6 4.47 32.97 -10.43
CA HIS A 6 4.43 31.50 -10.43
C HIS A 6 3.80 30.91 -9.16
N LEU A 7 2.84 31.63 -8.54
CA LEU A 7 2.18 31.22 -7.31
C LEU A 7 0.89 30.43 -7.60
N SER A 8 0.70 29.34 -6.89
CA SER A 8 -0.53 28.56 -6.88
C SER A 8 -1.09 28.48 -5.46
N PHE A 9 -2.42 28.58 -5.34
CA PHE A 9 -3.09 28.34 -4.06
C PHE A 9 -3.21 26.85 -3.84
N LEU A 10 -2.31 26.29 -3.01
CA LEU A 10 -2.22 24.86 -2.73
C LEU A 10 -2.49 24.59 -1.25
N LYS A 11 -3.08 23.43 -0.98
CA LYS A 11 -3.21 22.94 0.39
C LYS A 11 -1.82 22.62 0.94
N ALA A 12 -1.45 23.24 2.07
CA ALA A 12 -0.18 22.97 2.73
C ALA A 12 -0.11 21.48 3.13
N LYS A 13 0.95 20.79 2.70
CA LYS A 13 1.23 19.41 3.13
C LYS A 13 1.93 19.48 4.48
N LYS A 14 1.41 18.72 5.45
CA LYS A 14 2.12 18.50 6.73
C LYS A 14 3.24 17.51 6.48
N LEU A 15 4.48 17.94 6.62
CA LEU A 15 5.67 17.08 6.57
C LEU A 15 6.14 16.82 8.00
N ASN A 16 6.53 15.59 8.29
CA ASN A 16 7.21 15.30 9.54
C ASN A 16 8.57 16.02 9.53
N HIS A 17 8.95 16.68 10.62
CA HIS A 17 10.20 17.43 10.71
C HIS A 17 11.44 16.54 10.45
N GLN A 18 11.36 15.25 10.76
CA GLN A 18 12.41 14.27 10.51
C GLN A 18 12.48 13.80 9.05
N ALA A 19 11.48 14.14 8.22
CA ALA A 19 11.44 13.67 6.83
C ALA A 19 12.65 14.12 6.01
N ASN A 20 13.25 15.25 6.36
CA ASN A 20 14.44 15.79 5.70
C ASN A 20 15.69 15.75 6.60
N SER A 21 15.70 14.92 7.66
CA SER A 21 16.92 14.67 8.41
C SER A 21 17.98 14.02 7.50
N GLU A 22 19.25 14.26 7.78
CA GLU A 22 20.39 13.70 7.03
C GLU A 22 20.26 12.17 6.88
N ARG A 23 19.94 11.49 7.99
CA ARG A 23 19.69 10.04 7.98
C ARG A 23 18.58 9.64 6.99
N ALA A 24 17.47 10.38 6.98
CA ALA A 24 16.34 10.07 6.08
C ALA A 24 16.71 10.31 4.61
N LEU A 25 17.50 11.33 4.34
CA LEU A 25 18.01 11.63 2.99
C LEU A 25 18.94 10.53 2.49
N ILE A 26 19.91 10.10 3.30
CA ILE A 26 20.84 9.01 2.96
C ILE A 26 20.07 7.71 2.68
N LEU A 27 19.12 7.33 3.54
CA LEU A 27 18.35 6.11 3.36
C LEU A 27 17.48 6.16 2.09
N ARG A 28 16.89 7.32 1.76
CA ARG A 28 16.17 7.48 0.49
C ARG A 28 17.08 7.41 -0.72
N GLN A 29 18.28 7.96 -0.63
CA GLN A 29 19.28 7.84 -1.70
C GLN A 29 19.67 6.37 -1.92
N GLN A 30 19.96 5.64 -0.83
CA GLN A 30 20.27 4.20 -0.91
C GLN A 30 19.12 3.39 -1.50
N TYR A 31 17.89 3.70 -1.13
CA TYR A 31 16.70 3.12 -1.72
C TYR A 31 16.61 3.42 -3.23
N GLY A 32 16.79 4.69 -3.62
CA GLY A 32 16.79 5.09 -5.04
C GLY A 32 17.83 4.36 -5.86
N MET A 33 19.05 4.18 -5.32
CA MET A 33 20.14 3.44 -5.99
C MET A 33 19.75 1.97 -6.22
N LYS A 34 19.15 1.30 -5.20
CA LYS A 34 18.67 -0.07 -5.34
C LYS A 34 17.56 -0.19 -6.39
N MET A 35 16.64 0.77 -6.43
CA MET A 35 15.58 0.79 -7.43
C MET A 35 16.14 0.95 -8.86
N LEU A 36 17.11 1.84 -9.05
CA LEU A 36 17.79 1.99 -10.32
C LEU A 36 18.51 0.71 -10.77
N GLU A 37 19.20 0.03 -9.84
CA GLU A 37 19.82 -1.27 -10.11
C GLU A 37 18.77 -2.31 -10.59
N MET A 38 17.61 -2.39 -9.95
CA MET A 38 16.57 -3.33 -10.36
C MET A 38 16.04 -3.01 -11.76
N LEU A 39 15.80 -1.73 -12.06
CA LEU A 39 15.35 -1.29 -13.38
C LEU A 39 16.41 -1.59 -14.48
N GLN A 40 17.69 -1.36 -14.20
CA GLN A 40 18.78 -1.67 -15.14
C GLN A 40 18.87 -3.18 -15.47
N HIS A 41 18.51 -4.05 -14.51
CA HIS A 41 18.50 -5.49 -14.70
C HIS A 41 17.14 -6.04 -15.19
N ASN A 42 16.22 -5.17 -15.61
CA ASN A 42 14.86 -5.53 -16.03
C ASN A 42 14.12 -6.43 -15.01
N ARG A 43 14.40 -6.23 -13.70
CA ARG A 43 13.70 -6.95 -12.65
C ARG A 43 12.29 -6.39 -12.50
N ARG A 44 11.32 -7.27 -12.38
CA ARG A 44 9.96 -6.87 -12.00
C ARG A 44 9.93 -6.53 -10.53
N ILE A 45 9.28 -5.43 -10.21
CA ILE A 45 9.11 -4.99 -8.83
C ILE A 45 7.69 -5.35 -8.42
N LEU A 46 7.58 -6.08 -7.33
CA LEU A 46 6.32 -6.47 -6.73
C LEU A 46 6.14 -5.67 -5.43
N ASN A 47 5.29 -4.66 -5.47
CA ASN A 47 4.99 -3.85 -4.28
C ASN A 47 3.96 -4.60 -3.40
N VAL A 48 4.40 -5.00 -2.21
CA VAL A 48 3.56 -5.66 -1.21
C VAL A 48 3.27 -4.69 -0.08
N ASP A 49 1.99 -4.52 0.24
CA ASP A 49 1.53 -3.61 1.27
C ASP A 49 0.15 -4.03 1.80
N GLU A 50 -0.28 -3.51 2.95
CA GLU A 50 -1.56 -3.82 3.56
C GLU A 50 -2.41 -2.60 3.81
N THR A 51 -3.69 -2.85 3.83
CA THR A 51 -4.67 -1.86 4.27
C THR A 51 -5.80 -2.51 5.04
N TRP A 52 -6.52 -1.71 5.80
CA TRP A 52 -7.77 -2.13 6.42
C TRP A 52 -8.95 -1.53 5.68
N VAL A 53 -9.97 -2.35 5.51
CA VAL A 53 -11.26 -1.95 4.96
C VAL A 53 -12.30 -2.09 6.05
N ASN A 54 -12.97 -1.01 6.36
CA ASN A 54 -14.12 -0.96 7.27
C ASN A 54 -15.06 0.17 6.82
N GLU A 55 -16.23 0.25 7.42
CA GLU A 55 -17.21 1.30 7.06
C GLU A 55 -16.68 2.72 7.20
N THR A 56 -15.73 2.94 8.13
CA THR A 56 -15.14 4.27 8.37
C THR A 56 -13.99 4.61 7.42
N SER A 57 -13.51 3.62 6.66
CA SER A 57 -12.40 3.82 5.71
C SER A 57 -12.84 4.55 4.43
N PHE A 58 -14.15 4.63 4.18
CA PHE A 58 -14.68 5.29 3.00
C PHE A 58 -14.92 6.77 3.22
N ILE A 59 -14.57 7.57 2.23
CA ILE A 59 -14.86 9.01 2.23
C ILE A 59 -16.32 9.19 1.82
N ARG A 60 -17.17 9.52 2.79
CA ARG A 60 -18.58 9.83 2.55
C ARG A 60 -18.75 11.34 2.41
N ARG A 61 -19.49 11.75 1.41
CA ARG A 61 -19.91 13.15 1.22
C ARG A 61 -21.43 13.19 1.26
N ALA A 62 -21.97 13.99 2.16
CA ALA A 62 -23.41 14.22 2.25
C ALA A 62 -23.69 15.72 2.36
N TRP A 63 -24.86 16.12 1.91
CA TRP A 63 -25.36 17.45 2.19
C TRP A 63 -25.68 17.55 3.68
N ALA A 64 -24.98 18.43 4.37
CA ALA A 64 -25.17 18.70 5.80
C ALA A 64 -25.31 20.19 6.05
N LYS A 65 -25.98 20.55 7.14
CA LYS A 65 -26.03 21.93 7.57
C LYS A 65 -24.65 22.43 7.97
N ARG A 66 -24.37 23.71 7.72
CA ARG A 66 -23.07 24.32 8.05
C ARG A 66 -22.78 24.38 9.56
N ASP A 67 -23.79 24.22 10.39
CA ASP A 67 -23.69 24.20 11.85
C ASP A 67 -23.07 22.89 12.42
N GLY A 68 -22.69 21.95 11.57
CA GLY A 68 -22.10 20.67 11.98
C GLY A 68 -23.13 19.64 12.47
N SER A 69 -24.44 19.92 12.42
CA SER A 69 -25.48 18.99 12.88
C SER A 69 -25.66 17.74 12.01
N GLY A 70 -24.89 17.62 10.93
CA GLY A 70 -24.90 16.47 10.01
C GLY A 70 -23.86 15.39 10.35
N ASN A 71 -23.23 15.44 11.51
CA ASN A 71 -22.25 14.43 11.91
C ASN A 71 -22.94 13.08 12.18
N THR A 72 -22.48 12.03 11.51
CA THR A 72 -22.92 10.66 11.79
C THR A 72 -22.15 10.14 13.00
N ILE A 73 -22.85 9.83 14.08
CA ILE A 73 -22.25 9.16 15.24
C ILE A 73 -22.20 7.67 14.93
N LEU A 74 -21.01 7.13 14.76
CA LEU A 74 -20.82 5.69 14.61
C LEU A 74 -20.94 5.03 16.00
N SER A 75 -22.03 4.31 16.23
CA SER A 75 -22.29 3.62 17.50
C SER A 75 -21.45 2.34 17.68
N ARG A 76 -20.90 1.80 16.62
CA ARG A 76 -20.02 0.61 16.64
C ARG A 76 -18.91 0.74 15.58
N VAL A 77 -17.72 0.28 15.95
CA VAL A 77 -16.66 0.05 14.98
C VAL A 77 -16.97 -1.29 14.31
N SER A 78 -17.28 -1.27 13.03
CA SER A 78 -17.46 -2.49 12.25
C SER A 78 -16.19 -3.35 12.29
N PRO A 79 -16.30 -4.68 12.20
CA PRO A 79 -15.13 -5.54 12.10
C PRO A 79 -14.28 -5.09 10.91
N ARG A 80 -12.98 -4.98 11.15
CA ARG A 80 -12.02 -4.65 10.09
C ARG A 80 -11.72 -5.88 9.26
N ILE A 81 -11.63 -5.68 7.97
CA ILE A 81 -11.07 -6.66 7.06
C ILE A 81 -9.65 -6.18 6.72
N SER A 82 -8.66 -6.99 7.03
CA SER A 82 -7.28 -6.76 6.59
C SER A 82 -7.16 -7.24 5.14
N MET A 83 -6.59 -6.41 4.27
CA MET A 83 -6.28 -6.75 2.89
C MET A 83 -4.78 -6.61 2.68
N ILE A 84 -4.12 -7.72 2.36
CA ILE A 84 -2.74 -7.74 1.90
C ILE A 84 -2.79 -7.75 0.38
N THR A 85 -2.00 -6.91 -0.26
CA THR A 85 -1.99 -6.76 -1.72
C THR A 85 -0.57 -6.79 -2.25
N ALA A 86 -0.40 -7.41 -3.40
CA ALA A 86 0.83 -7.38 -4.18
C ALA A 86 0.50 -6.85 -5.59
N ILE A 87 1.26 -5.85 -6.04
CA ILE A 87 1.13 -5.25 -7.38
C ILE A 87 2.48 -5.28 -8.06
N ASP A 88 2.54 -5.83 -9.27
CA ASP A 88 3.75 -5.81 -10.07
C ASP A 88 3.85 -4.60 -11.00
N THR A 89 5.00 -4.46 -11.65
CA THR A 89 5.26 -3.40 -12.63
C THR A 89 4.43 -3.53 -13.91
N ASP A 90 3.84 -4.69 -14.17
CA ASP A 90 2.96 -4.93 -15.33
C ASP A 90 1.48 -4.64 -15.01
N GLY A 91 1.18 -4.26 -13.76
CA GLY A 91 -0.17 -3.92 -13.29
C GLY A 91 -1.00 -5.12 -12.87
N ARG A 92 -0.39 -6.31 -12.70
CA ARG A 92 -1.08 -7.46 -12.11
C ARG A 92 -1.23 -7.28 -10.62
N VAL A 93 -2.35 -7.74 -10.09
CA VAL A 93 -2.72 -7.57 -8.69
C VAL A 93 -3.12 -8.90 -8.09
N TRP A 94 -2.48 -9.26 -6.99
CA TRP A 94 -2.88 -10.37 -6.12
C TRP A 94 -3.26 -9.82 -4.76
N PHE A 95 -4.25 -10.40 -4.13
CA PHE A 95 -4.66 -9.96 -2.81
C PHE A 95 -5.22 -11.10 -1.95
N ALA A 96 -5.15 -10.92 -0.66
CA ALA A 96 -5.78 -11.78 0.33
C ALA A 96 -6.57 -10.96 1.33
N LEU A 97 -7.71 -11.48 1.77
CA LEU A 97 -8.57 -10.85 2.77
C LEU A 97 -8.59 -11.69 4.03
N SER A 98 -8.55 -11.03 5.18
CA SER A 98 -8.59 -11.69 6.49
C SER A 98 -9.39 -10.86 7.49
N HIS A 99 -10.12 -11.52 8.39
CA HIS A 99 -10.72 -10.89 9.57
C HIS A 99 -9.70 -10.69 10.70
N ALA A 100 -8.55 -11.36 10.64
CA ALA A 100 -7.46 -11.18 11.60
C ALA A 100 -6.59 -9.96 11.22
N ASN A 101 -5.88 -9.42 12.20
CA ASN A 101 -4.84 -8.44 11.93
C ASN A 101 -3.68 -9.11 11.19
N THR A 102 -3.06 -8.39 10.27
CA THR A 102 -1.84 -8.85 9.61
C THR A 102 -0.69 -8.89 10.63
N ASP A 103 -0.10 -10.04 10.77
CA ASP A 103 1.11 -10.29 11.54
C ASP A 103 2.18 -10.99 10.67
N SER A 104 3.31 -11.34 11.27
CA SER A 104 4.41 -11.99 10.55
C SER A 104 4.03 -13.35 9.95
N LYS A 105 3.18 -14.12 10.64
CA LYS A 105 2.71 -15.44 10.17
C LYS A 105 1.78 -15.30 8.97
N MET A 106 0.84 -14.34 9.05
CA MET A 106 -0.08 -14.04 7.96
C MET A 106 0.68 -13.54 6.73
N MET A 107 1.68 -12.68 6.91
CA MET A 107 2.54 -12.20 5.84
C MET A 107 3.34 -13.34 5.21
N ALA A 108 3.94 -14.22 6.02
CA ALA A 108 4.67 -15.38 5.55
C ALA A 108 3.78 -16.33 4.72
N LEU A 109 2.57 -16.61 5.20
CA LEU A 109 1.59 -17.42 4.47
C LEU A 109 1.17 -16.76 3.14
N PHE A 110 0.92 -15.46 3.17
CA PHE A 110 0.58 -14.70 1.96
C PHE A 110 1.69 -14.79 0.92
N LEU A 111 2.96 -14.58 1.31
CA LEU A 111 4.09 -14.64 0.38
C LEU A 111 4.27 -16.02 -0.24
N HIS A 112 4.07 -17.09 0.53
CA HIS A 112 4.12 -18.46 0.01
C HIS A 112 3.01 -18.70 -1.01
N SER A 113 1.76 -18.43 -0.65
CA SER A 113 0.61 -18.61 -1.56
C SER A 113 0.69 -17.70 -2.79
N LEU A 114 1.23 -16.50 -2.64
CA LEU A 114 1.46 -15.56 -3.73
C LEU A 114 2.44 -16.12 -4.75
N THR A 115 3.56 -16.68 -4.28
CA THR A 115 4.58 -17.30 -5.15
C THR A 115 3.99 -18.46 -5.94
N GLU A 116 3.24 -19.34 -5.27
CA GLU A 116 2.57 -20.46 -5.94
C GLU A 116 1.57 -19.99 -6.99
N ALA A 117 0.77 -18.97 -6.67
CA ALA A 117 -0.19 -18.39 -7.61
C ALA A 117 0.50 -17.80 -8.85
N MET A 118 1.56 -17.01 -8.62
CA MET A 118 2.33 -16.39 -9.70
C MET A 118 2.95 -17.43 -10.64
N ASP A 119 3.58 -18.47 -10.08
CA ASP A 119 4.24 -19.50 -10.88
C ASP A 119 3.25 -20.47 -11.55
N THR A 120 2.04 -20.60 -11.00
CA THR A 120 0.93 -21.32 -11.66
C THR A 120 0.43 -20.55 -12.88
N GLU A 121 0.32 -19.22 -12.79
CA GLU A 121 -0.09 -18.38 -13.93
C GLU A 121 1.02 -18.30 -14.99
N ILE A 122 2.27 -18.13 -14.58
CA ILE A 122 3.44 -17.96 -15.45
C ILE A 122 4.62 -18.72 -14.83
N PRO A 123 4.98 -19.90 -15.35
CA PRO A 123 6.08 -20.67 -14.82
C PRO A 123 7.40 -19.87 -14.71
N GLY A 124 8.04 -19.90 -13.54
CA GLY A 124 9.28 -19.17 -13.26
C GLY A 124 9.11 -17.66 -13.09
N TYR A 125 7.88 -17.16 -12.91
CA TYR A 125 7.62 -15.73 -12.72
C TYR A 125 8.28 -15.21 -11.43
N SER A 126 8.24 -16.00 -10.37
CA SER A 126 8.82 -15.65 -9.07
C SER A 126 10.34 -15.39 -9.15
N ASP A 127 11.08 -16.05 -10.06
CA ASP A 127 12.51 -15.87 -10.24
C ASP A 127 12.88 -14.46 -10.74
N SER A 128 11.95 -13.80 -11.41
CA SER A 128 12.15 -12.48 -12.05
C SER A 128 11.81 -11.31 -11.15
N ILE A 129 11.14 -11.53 -10.02
CA ILE A 129 10.62 -10.47 -9.17
C ILE A 129 11.60 -10.00 -8.10
N THR A 130 11.35 -8.79 -7.61
CA THR A 130 11.93 -8.23 -6.39
C THR A 130 10.79 -7.65 -5.58
N ILE A 131 10.61 -8.10 -4.34
CA ILE A 131 9.59 -7.56 -3.44
C ILE A 131 10.03 -6.19 -2.95
N LEU A 132 9.14 -5.21 -3.09
CA LEU A 132 9.24 -3.90 -2.45
C LEU A 132 8.18 -3.84 -1.35
N SER A 133 8.62 -3.60 -0.12
CA SER A 133 7.74 -3.46 1.03
C SER A 133 8.11 -2.24 1.87
N ASP A 134 7.23 -1.81 2.75
CA ASP A 134 7.55 -0.79 3.73
C ASP A 134 8.39 -1.35 4.89
N ASN A 135 8.73 -0.50 5.85
CA ASN A 135 9.55 -0.88 7.00
C ASN A 135 8.71 -1.35 8.21
N ALA A 136 7.49 -1.85 8.02
CA ALA A 136 6.69 -2.39 9.12
C ALA A 136 7.43 -3.54 9.84
N LYS A 137 7.19 -3.66 11.15
CA LYS A 137 7.93 -4.62 12.00
C LYS A 137 7.76 -6.06 11.54
N TYR A 138 6.55 -6.44 11.09
CA TYR A 138 6.27 -7.80 10.61
C TYR A 138 6.92 -8.11 9.25
N HIS A 139 7.15 -7.10 8.38
CA HIS A 139 7.93 -7.27 7.15
C HIS A 139 9.42 -7.56 7.45
N GLN A 140 9.90 -7.04 8.58
CA GLN A 140 11.30 -7.23 9.01
C GLN A 140 11.46 -8.40 9.98
N SER A 141 10.38 -9.11 10.32
CA SER A 141 10.43 -10.24 11.25
C SER A 141 11.30 -11.39 10.72
N GLN A 142 11.77 -12.22 11.62
CA GLN A 142 12.59 -13.38 11.24
C GLN A 142 11.78 -14.34 10.36
N GLU A 143 10.50 -14.59 10.71
CA GLU A 143 9.61 -15.46 9.94
C GLU A 143 9.46 -15.01 8.49
N THR A 144 9.18 -13.71 8.27
CA THR A 144 9.05 -13.16 6.92
C THR A 144 10.35 -13.26 6.13
N ARG A 145 11.48 -12.96 6.77
CA ARG A 145 12.80 -13.06 6.12
C ARG A 145 13.16 -14.48 5.75
N ASP A 146 12.86 -15.45 6.62
CA ASP A 146 13.15 -16.86 6.37
C ASP A 146 12.32 -17.38 5.19
N VAL A 147 11.05 -17.00 5.09
CA VAL A 147 10.20 -17.35 3.93
C VAL A 147 10.76 -16.72 2.65
N ILE A 148 11.05 -15.43 2.64
CA ILE A 148 11.61 -14.75 1.45
C ILE A 148 12.92 -15.38 1.02
N LYS A 149 13.78 -15.74 2.00
CA LYS A 149 15.04 -16.44 1.72
C LYS A 149 14.81 -17.85 1.17
N ALA A 150 13.87 -18.61 1.73
CA ALA A 150 13.51 -19.95 1.27
C ALA A 150 12.93 -19.92 -0.15
N LEU A 151 12.16 -18.88 -0.50
CA LEU A 151 11.63 -18.68 -1.84
C LEU A 151 12.67 -18.12 -2.84
N GLY A 152 13.87 -17.75 -2.38
CA GLY A 152 14.93 -17.18 -3.24
C GLY A 152 14.64 -15.79 -3.79
N ILE A 153 13.62 -15.10 -3.27
CA ILE A 153 13.15 -13.81 -3.76
C ILE A 153 13.97 -12.67 -3.12
N ARG A 154 14.27 -11.64 -3.91
CA ARG A 154 14.89 -10.41 -3.39
C ARG A 154 13.87 -9.56 -2.66
N LEU A 155 14.28 -8.93 -1.54
CA LEU A 155 13.50 -7.97 -0.77
C LEU A 155 14.22 -6.63 -0.72
N ILE A 156 13.49 -5.57 -1.03
CA ILE A 156 13.91 -4.18 -0.86
C ILE A 156 12.89 -3.48 0.03
N PHE A 157 13.38 -2.74 1.03
CA PHE A 157 12.53 -1.87 1.83
C PHE A 157 12.50 -0.46 1.24
N SER A 158 11.32 0.15 1.23
CA SER A 158 11.12 1.53 0.80
C SER A 158 11.94 2.49 1.68
N GLY A 159 12.35 3.60 1.12
CA GLY A 159 12.99 4.67 1.89
C GLY A 159 12.01 5.30 2.88
N PRO A 160 12.50 5.88 3.99
CA PRO A 160 11.63 6.54 4.95
C PRO A 160 10.89 7.70 4.28
N TYR A 161 9.59 7.83 4.59
CA TYR A 161 8.70 8.88 4.03
C TYR A 161 8.55 8.83 2.49
N SER A 162 8.80 7.69 1.86
CA SER A 162 8.70 7.49 0.40
C SER A 162 7.35 6.91 -0.02
N TYR A 163 6.25 7.30 0.61
CA TYR A 163 4.88 6.80 0.33
C TYR A 163 4.49 6.94 -1.14
N SER A 164 4.96 7.99 -1.81
CA SER A 164 4.66 8.21 -3.24
C SER A 164 5.30 7.18 -4.19
N SER A 165 6.21 6.35 -3.69
CA SER A 165 6.81 5.26 -4.48
C SER A 165 6.11 3.92 -4.28
N ALA A 166 5.13 3.84 -3.37
CA ALA A 166 4.34 2.65 -3.10
C ALA A 166 3.09 2.65 -3.98
N VAL A 167 3.07 1.80 -5.01
CA VAL A 167 1.93 1.71 -5.95
C VAL A 167 0.67 1.22 -5.25
N ALA A 168 0.80 0.35 -4.23
CA ALA A 168 -0.30 -0.16 -3.43
C ALA A 168 -1.13 0.94 -2.78
N GLU A 169 -0.50 2.04 -2.34
CA GLU A 169 -1.20 3.19 -1.75
C GLU A 169 -2.18 3.85 -2.75
N TYR A 170 -1.83 3.90 -4.03
CA TYR A 170 -2.72 4.41 -5.07
C TYR A 170 -3.90 3.47 -5.31
N LEU A 171 -3.66 2.16 -5.31
CA LEU A 171 -4.73 1.16 -5.38
C LEU A 171 -5.69 1.30 -4.21
N PHE A 172 -5.16 1.36 -2.98
CA PHE A 172 -5.97 1.53 -1.78
C PHE A 172 -6.79 2.83 -1.81
N GLY A 173 -6.19 3.90 -2.29
CA GLY A 173 -6.88 5.17 -2.51
C GLY A 173 -8.05 5.02 -3.48
N GLY A 174 -7.84 4.38 -4.62
CA GLY A 174 -8.86 4.11 -5.63
C GLY A 174 -10.00 3.24 -5.08
N LEU A 175 -9.66 2.11 -4.46
CA LEU A 175 -10.65 1.20 -3.86
C LEU A 175 -11.53 1.90 -2.82
N LYS A 176 -10.94 2.69 -1.92
CA LYS A 176 -11.68 3.38 -0.85
C LYS A 176 -12.52 4.56 -1.35
N THR A 177 -12.19 5.14 -2.51
CA THR A 177 -12.92 6.32 -3.02
C THR A 177 -13.97 5.99 -4.05
N SER A 178 -13.84 4.89 -4.79
CA SER A 178 -14.73 4.58 -5.92
C SER A 178 -15.27 3.16 -5.91
N GLU A 179 -14.42 2.15 -5.99
CA GLU A 179 -14.84 0.79 -6.36
C GLU A 179 -15.74 0.12 -5.31
N ILE A 180 -15.33 0.15 -4.07
CA ILE A 180 -16.01 -0.53 -2.95
C ILE A 180 -16.68 0.44 -1.98
N ASN A 181 -16.80 1.71 -2.34
CA ASN A 181 -17.47 2.71 -1.50
C ASN A 181 -18.98 2.37 -1.45
N PRO A 182 -19.57 2.13 -0.26
CA PRO A 182 -20.98 1.79 -0.11
C PRO A 182 -21.93 2.83 -0.70
N ASP A 183 -21.52 4.11 -0.78
CA ASP A 183 -22.34 5.17 -1.36
C ASP A 183 -22.47 5.05 -2.89
N HIS A 184 -21.60 4.28 -3.54
CA HIS A 184 -21.62 4.03 -4.98
C HIS A 184 -22.23 2.67 -5.35
N LEU A 185 -22.48 1.80 -4.39
CA LEU A 185 -23.15 0.53 -4.64
C LEU A 185 -24.65 0.76 -4.83
N PRO A 186 -25.27 0.12 -5.84
CA PRO A 186 -26.71 0.23 -6.02
C PRO A 186 -27.43 -0.34 -4.78
N THR A 187 -28.15 0.51 -4.08
CA THR A 187 -29.06 0.07 -3.02
C THR A 187 -30.19 -0.73 -3.65
N THR A 188 -30.11 -2.05 -3.59
CA THR A 188 -31.29 -2.87 -3.83
C THR A 188 -32.33 -2.47 -2.80
N LYS A 189 -33.36 -1.76 -3.22
CA LYS A 189 -34.55 -1.54 -2.38
C LYS A 189 -35.07 -2.92 -1.98
N ARG A 190 -34.98 -3.25 -0.70
CA ARG A 190 -35.73 -4.34 -0.09
C ARG A 190 -37.19 -3.99 -0.01
#